data_6ebffb1e9d2e2a9e3ff15700d76c97ac
#
_entry.id   6ebffb1e9d2e2a9e3ff15700d76c97ac
#
_cell.length_a   1.000
_cell.length_b   1.000
_cell.length_c   1.000
_cell.angle_alpha   90.00
_cell.angle_beta   90.00
_cell.angle_gamma   90.00
#
_symmetry.space_group_name_H-M   'P 1'
#
loop_
_entity.id
_entity.type
_entity.pdbx_description
1 polymer ?
#
loop_
_entity_poly.entity_id
_entity_poly.type
_entity_poly.pdbx_seq_one_letter_code
_entity_poly.pdbx_strand_id
1 'polypeptide(L)'
;MAAMDATPDTAPETYAGRLLAFTIPSRDARGRLVRLDSTLDEILAAHDYPPPITHLLAEALVLAVLMGGLVKDDGSQVTMQAQTEAGAVRLLVCDYKGGELRGYVDFDAARLAELGANPSLFALFGKGYLAITFDLARGKGRYQGIVPLEGDSLAEACERYFYQSEQVPTLIRCAVRSDGDGVRAAGLLVQHLAEGEEGRERLHTKLDHPEWEHVAILAGSLRHEELLDPALSLEAIAWRLFHEEEEVRVERGAAIARGCRCSVEHYREVLERFPEEDREDMRNEDGIVLVDCAFCSKQFGIEV
;
A
#
# COMPACT_ATOMS: atom_id res chain seq x y z
N MET A 1 48.30 -5.63 29.86
CA MET A 1 48.20 -5.83 28.41
C MET A 1 46.89 -6.58 28.19
N ALA A 2 45.79 -5.86 28.07
CA ALA A 2 44.44 -6.39 27.93
C ALA A 2 44.04 -6.31 26.44
N ALA A 3 43.66 -7.45 25.90
CA ALA A 3 43.20 -7.57 24.54
C ALA A 3 41.90 -6.79 24.37
N MET A 4 41.88 -5.88 23.40
CA MET A 4 40.66 -5.24 22.94
C MET A 4 39.86 -6.26 22.11
N ASP A 5 38.74 -6.62 22.66
CA ASP A 5 37.79 -7.51 22.03
C ASP A 5 37.15 -6.83 20.84
N ALA A 6 37.07 -7.54 19.73
CA ALA A 6 36.56 -7.05 18.47
C ALA A 6 35.05 -6.84 18.60
N THR A 7 34.58 -5.65 18.21
CA THR A 7 33.17 -5.37 17.95
C THR A 7 32.62 -6.38 16.95
N PRO A 8 31.45 -6.97 17.21
CA PRO A 8 30.79 -7.81 16.23
C PRO A 8 30.41 -6.99 15.00
N ASP A 9 30.86 -7.49 13.86
CA ASP A 9 30.46 -7.07 12.52
C ASP A 9 28.94 -7.27 12.39
N THR A 10 28.17 -6.26 12.77
CA THR A 10 26.73 -6.23 12.45
C THR A 10 26.64 -5.92 10.97
N ALA A 11 26.44 -6.96 10.16
CA ALA A 11 25.95 -6.81 8.80
C ALA A 11 24.78 -5.79 8.81
N PRO A 12 24.72 -4.87 7.83
CA PRO A 12 23.62 -3.89 7.80
C PRO A 12 22.30 -4.68 7.82
N GLU A 13 21.50 -4.49 8.88
CA GLU A 13 20.15 -5.03 8.92
C GLU A 13 19.46 -4.55 7.63
N THR A 14 19.11 -5.47 6.76
CA THR A 14 18.37 -5.18 5.55
C THR A 14 17.01 -4.62 5.97
N TYR A 15 16.83 -3.33 5.82
CA TYR A 15 15.58 -2.61 6.15
C TYR A 15 14.44 -2.91 5.16
N ALA A 16 14.66 -3.86 4.25
CA ALA A 16 13.65 -4.41 3.36
C ALA A 16 12.50 -5.03 4.19
N GLY A 17 11.26 -4.65 3.85
CA GLY A 17 10.07 -5.19 4.50
C GLY A 17 9.73 -4.55 5.86
N ARG A 18 10.16 -3.31 6.13
CA ARG A 18 9.71 -2.55 7.30
C ARG A 18 9.18 -1.18 6.93
N LEU A 19 8.20 -0.71 7.68
CA LEU A 19 7.72 0.66 7.63
C LEU A 19 8.57 1.53 8.55
N LEU A 20 8.99 2.70 8.06
CA LEU A 20 9.59 3.75 8.87
C LEU A 20 8.59 4.89 9.03
N ALA A 21 8.26 5.25 10.26
CA ALA A 21 7.49 6.44 10.57
C ALA A 21 8.44 7.57 10.99
N PHE A 22 8.13 8.81 10.61
CA PHE A 22 8.84 9.97 11.11
C PHE A 22 7.90 11.15 11.32
N THR A 23 8.31 12.09 12.17
CA THR A 23 7.63 13.36 12.41
C THR A 23 8.62 14.49 12.44
N ILE A 24 8.20 15.66 11.99
CA ILE A 24 8.94 16.93 12.02
C ILE A 24 8.10 17.91 12.85
N PRO A 25 8.30 17.95 14.18
CA PRO A 25 7.43 18.71 15.08
C PRO A 25 7.39 20.21 14.78
N SER A 26 8.53 20.80 14.40
CA SER A 26 8.65 22.22 14.03
C SER A 26 7.85 22.62 12.79
N ARG A 27 7.38 21.63 12.00
CA ARG A 27 6.62 21.81 10.75
C ARG A 27 5.23 21.18 10.78
N ASP A 28 4.76 20.72 11.92
CA ASP A 28 3.50 19.97 12.03
C ASP A 28 3.36 18.91 10.93
N ALA A 29 4.46 18.20 10.63
CA ALA A 29 4.49 17.23 9.56
C ALA A 29 4.78 15.81 10.06
N ARG A 30 4.19 14.84 9.39
CA ARG A 30 4.48 13.41 9.58
C ARG A 30 4.76 12.74 8.26
N GLY A 31 5.57 11.69 8.30
CA GLY A 31 5.81 10.89 7.09
C GLY A 31 5.91 9.41 7.36
N ARG A 32 5.87 8.67 6.27
CA ARG A 32 6.05 7.22 6.20
C ARG A 32 6.95 6.88 5.04
N LEU A 33 7.88 5.99 5.26
CA LEU A 33 8.76 5.42 4.24
C LEU A 33 8.65 3.90 4.27
N VAL A 34 8.63 3.27 3.11
CA VAL A 34 8.62 1.81 2.98
C VAL A 34 9.41 1.37 1.76
N ARG A 35 10.03 0.20 1.86
CA ARG A 35 10.59 -0.54 0.73
C ARG A 35 10.12 -1.98 0.81
N LEU A 36 9.60 -2.48 -0.31
CA LEU A 36 9.12 -3.84 -0.47
C LEU A 36 10.01 -4.57 -1.47
N ASP A 37 10.61 -5.66 -1.04
CA ASP A 37 11.44 -6.55 -1.84
C ASP A 37 10.87 -7.97 -1.77
N SER A 38 11.38 -8.82 -0.85
CA SER A 38 10.96 -10.21 -0.70
C SER A 38 9.46 -10.40 -0.46
N THR A 39 8.84 -9.53 0.33
CA THR A 39 7.38 -9.57 0.55
C THR A 39 6.60 -9.33 -0.74
N LEU A 40 7.11 -8.43 -1.59
CA LEU A 40 6.52 -8.17 -2.90
C LEU A 40 6.65 -9.38 -3.81
N ASP A 41 7.84 -9.99 -3.86
CA ASP A 41 8.08 -11.20 -4.65
C ASP A 41 7.18 -12.35 -4.20
N GLU A 42 6.99 -12.54 -2.88
CA GLU A 42 6.07 -13.55 -2.34
C GLU A 42 4.60 -13.33 -2.74
N ILE A 43 4.16 -12.07 -2.80
CA ILE A 43 2.79 -11.74 -3.23
C ILE A 43 2.64 -11.99 -4.72
N LEU A 44 3.59 -11.49 -5.52
CA LEU A 44 3.57 -11.60 -6.98
C LEU A 44 3.71 -13.05 -7.47
N ALA A 45 4.50 -13.88 -6.79
CA ALA A 45 4.70 -15.29 -7.12
C ALA A 45 3.41 -16.14 -7.03
N ALA A 46 2.35 -15.63 -6.41
CA ALA A 46 1.04 -16.29 -6.39
C ALA A 46 0.27 -16.13 -7.72
N HIS A 47 0.75 -15.27 -8.61
CA HIS A 47 0.05 -14.86 -9.82
C HIS A 47 0.99 -14.88 -11.03
N ASP A 48 0.43 -15.11 -12.21
CA ASP A 48 1.14 -14.99 -13.50
C ASP A 48 0.75 -13.65 -14.16
N TYR A 49 1.23 -12.55 -13.59
CA TYR A 49 0.92 -11.22 -14.08
C TYR A 49 1.90 -10.73 -15.14
N PRO A 50 1.40 -10.15 -16.24
CA PRO A 50 2.26 -9.46 -17.20
C PRO A 50 2.84 -8.17 -16.59
N PRO A 51 3.99 -7.67 -17.11
CA PRO A 51 4.72 -6.55 -16.51
C PRO A 51 3.90 -5.30 -16.16
N PRO A 52 2.94 -4.82 -16.98
CA PRO A 52 2.12 -3.67 -16.61
C PRO A 52 1.25 -3.91 -15.38
N ILE A 53 0.72 -5.12 -15.21
CA ILE A 53 -0.11 -5.50 -14.05
C ILE A 53 0.76 -5.69 -12.82
N THR A 54 1.94 -6.31 -12.96
CA THR A 54 2.94 -6.44 -11.91
C THR A 54 3.34 -5.06 -11.36
N HIS A 55 3.64 -4.10 -12.25
CA HIS A 55 4.00 -2.74 -11.88
C HIS A 55 2.86 -2.04 -11.13
N LEU A 56 1.64 -2.11 -11.66
CA LEU A 56 0.45 -1.54 -11.06
C LEU A 56 0.18 -2.08 -9.65
N LEU A 57 0.26 -3.41 -9.47
CA LEU A 57 0.06 -4.04 -8.17
C LEU A 57 1.17 -3.67 -7.19
N ALA A 58 2.42 -3.60 -7.64
CA ALA A 58 3.55 -3.21 -6.80
C ALA A 58 3.39 -1.77 -6.26
N GLU A 59 2.98 -0.80 -7.09
CA GLU A 59 2.65 0.56 -6.66
C GLU A 59 1.51 0.55 -5.63
N ALA A 60 0.42 -0.17 -5.92
CA ALA A 60 -0.73 -0.26 -5.04
C ALA A 60 -0.41 -0.86 -3.67
N LEU A 61 0.44 -1.87 -3.61
CA LEU A 61 0.90 -2.49 -2.35
C LEU A 61 1.72 -1.51 -1.50
N VAL A 62 2.62 -0.74 -2.12
CA VAL A 62 3.36 0.34 -1.43
C VAL A 62 2.39 1.37 -0.85
N LEU A 63 1.42 1.83 -1.63
CA LEU A 63 0.41 2.80 -1.19
C LEU A 63 -0.43 2.26 -0.04
N ALA A 64 -0.85 1.00 -0.09
CA ALA A 64 -1.61 0.37 0.99
C ALA A 64 -0.81 0.34 2.31
N VAL A 65 0.50 0.06 2.25
CA VAL A 65 1.38 0.09 3.45
C VAL A 65 1.56 1.51 3.97
N LEU A 66 1.83 2.49 3.09
CA LEU A 66 2.01 3.89 3.49
C LEU A 66 0.77 4.43 4.20
N MET A 67 -0.43 4.18 3.63
CA MET A 67 -1.70 4.59 4.23
C MET A 67 -2.02 3.79 5.50
N GLY A 68 -1.77 2.49 5.50
CA GLY A 68 -1.94 1.64 6.67
C GLY A 68 -1.06 2.05 7.85
N GLY A 69 0.15 2.54 7.57
CA GLY A 69 1.05 3.10 8.56
C GLY A 69 0.57 4.41 9.22
N LEU A 70 -0.47 5.05 8.68
CA LEU A 70 -1.07 6.23 9.32
C LEU A 70 -2.00 5.87 10.47
N VAL A 71 -2.47 4.62 10.51
CA VAL A 71 -3.38 4.12 11.55
C VAL A 71 -2.56 3.59 12.73
N LYS A 72 -2.88 4.02 13.93
CA LYS A 72 -2.10 3.71 15.16
C LYS A 72 -2.43 2.34 15.80
N ASP A 73 -3.45 1.66 15.33
CA ASP A 73 -3.97 0.44 15.96
C ASP A 73 -3.75 -0.76 15.03
N ASP A 74 -2.97 -1.75 15.47
CA ASP A 74 -2.62 -2.96 14.70
C ASP A 74 -3.84 -3.81 14.29
N GLY A 75 -4.96 -3.67 14.98
CA GLY A 75 -6.22 -4.31 14.64
C GLY A 75 -6.96 -3.64 13.47
N SER A 76 -6.60 -2.40 13.13
CA SER A 76 -7.21 -1.65 12.04
C SER A 76 -6.72 -2.13 10.68
N GLN A 77 -7.59 -2.00 9.67
CA GLN A 77 -7.31 -2.40 8.30
C GLN A 77 -7.47 -1.22 7.35
N VAL A 78 -6.60 -1.13 6.38
CA VAL A 78 -6.76 -0.26 5.21
C VAL A 78 -6.97 -1.14 3.99
N THR A 79 -8.06 -0.89 3.27
CA THR A 79 -8.36 -1.52 1.98
C THR A 79 -8.36 -0.44 0.90
N MET A 80 -7.55 -0.62 -0.12
CA MET A 80 -7.54 0.16 -1.34
C MET A 80 -8.15 -0.66 -2.46
N GLN A 81 -9.16 -0.11 -3.14
CA GLN A 81 -9.86 -0.78 -4.24
C GLN A 81 -10.00 0.17 -5.42
N ALA A 82 -9.38 -0.16 -6.54
CA ALA A 82 -9.59 0.53 -7.81
C ALA A 82 -10.47 -0.32 -8.71
N GLN A 83 -11.49 0.28 -9.30
CA GLN A 83 -12.50 -0.44 -10.08
C GLN A 83 -12.97 0.37 -11.30
N THR A 84 -13.25 -0.36 -12.39
CA THR A 84 -13.87 0.17 -13.59
C THR A 84 -14.73 -0.87 -14.28
N GLU A 85 -15.70 -0.41 -15.07
CA GLU A 85 -16.53 -1.31 -15.90
C GLU A 85 -15.97 -1.51 -17.32
N ALA A 86 -15.10 -0.59 -17.78
CA ALA A 86 -14.73 -0.52 -19.19
C ALA A 86 -13.22 -0.58 -19.47
N GLY A 87 -12.36 -0.64 -18.44
CA GLY A 87 -10.90 -0.72 -18.59
C GLY A 87 -10.39 -2.13 -18.84
N ALA A 88 -9.09 -2.23 -19.14
CA ALA A 88 -8.39 -3.52 -19.16
C ALA A 88 -8.25 -4.11 -17.75
N VAL A 89 -8.06 -3.27 -16.72
CA VAL A 89 -8.11 -3.67 -15.32
C VAL A 89 -9.54 -3.44 -14.81
N ARG A 90 -10.21 -4.52 -14.43
CA ARG A 90 -11.57 -4.49 -13.88
C ARG A 90 -11.59 -4.17 -12.40
N LEU A 91 -10.67 -4.77 -11.66
CA LEU A 91 -10.57 -4.64 -10.21
C LEU A 91 -9.13 -4.79 -9.75
N LEU A 92 -8.69 -3.89 -8.88
CA LEU A 92 -7.47 -4.01 -8.10
C LEU A 92 -7.86 -3.87 -6.64
N VAL A 93 -7.37 -4.78 -5.79
CA VAL A 93 -7.58 -4.71 -4.34
C VAL A 93 -6.28 -4.94 -3.62
N CYS A 94 -5.97 -4.06 -2.66
CA CYS A 94 -4.87 -4.22 -1.71
C CYS A 94 -5.37 -4.02 -0.29
N ASP A 95 -4.95 -4.89 0.62
CA ASP A 95 -5.23 -4.80 2.05
C ASP A 95 -3.94 -4.74 2.85
N TYR A 96 -3.90 -3.84 3.82
CA TYR A 96 -2.88 -3.81 4.87
C TYR A 96 -3.54 -3.87 6.25
N LYS A 97 -3.04 -4.75 7.14
CA LYS A 97 -3.50 -4.88 8.51
C LYS A 97 -2.38 -5.38 9.42
N GLY A 98 -1.94 -4.56 10.38
CA GLY A 98 -0.98 -4.96 11.42
C GLY A 98 0.33 -5.57 10.89
N GLY A 99 0.86 -5.07 9.77
CA GLY A 99 2.04 -5.62 9.08
C GLY A 99 1.71 -6.68 8.02
N GLU A 100 0.52 -7.22 7.97
CA GLU A 100 0.10 -8.15 6.93
C GLU A 100 -0.37 -7.42 5.68
N LEU A 101 0.23 -7.78 4.52
CA LEU A 101 -0.02 -7.18 3.22
C LEU A 101 -0.50 -8.23 2.23
N ARG A 102 -1.50 -7.91 1.42
CA ARG A 102 -1.97 -8.72 0.31
C ARG A 102 -2.59 -7.85 -0.77
N GLY A 103 -2.61 -8.33 -1.99
CA GLY A 103 -3.26 -7.66 -3.10
C GLY A 103 -3.43 -8.59 -4.29
N TYR A 104 -4.35 -8.22 -5.18
CA TYR A 104 -4.55 -8.88 -6.46
C TYR A 104 -5.16 -7.92 -7.49
N VAL A 105 -5.06 -8.31 -8.75
CA VAL A 105 -5.62 -7.58 -9.89
C VAL A 105 -6.42 -8.55 -10.75
N ASP A 106 -7.67 -8.19 -11.04
CA ASP A 106 -8.49 -8.81 -12.07
C ASP A 106 -8.45 -7.95 -13.34
N PHE A 107 -8.06 -8.55 -14.47
CA PHE A 107 -7.86 -7.85 -15.72
C PHE A 107 -8.27 -8.69 -16.93
N ASP A 108 -8.52 -8.02 -18.03
CA ASP A 108 -8.78 -8.61 -19.32
C ASP A 108 -7.48 -8.69 -20.14
N ALA A 109 -6.95 -9.88 -20.32
CA ALA A 109 -5.69 -10.09 -21.02
C ALA A 109 -5.73 -9.67 -22.49
N ALA A 110 -6.87 -9.82 -23.17
CA ALA A 110 -7.02 -9.43 -24.56
C ALA A 110 -6.97 -7.90 -24.70
N ARG A 111 -7.71 -7.17 -23.86
CA ARG A 111 -7.67 -5.71 -23.84
C ARG A 111 -6.30 -5.17 -23.44
N LEU A 112 -5.66 -5.81 -22.44
CA LEU A 112 -4.33 -5.39 -22.00
C LEU A 112 -3.30 -5.49 -23.13
N ALA A 113 -3.37 -6.56 -23.94
CA ALA A 113 -2.46 -6.77 -25.07
C ALA A 113 -2.57 -5.67 -26.14
N GLU A 114 -3.70 -4.99 -26.23
CA GLU A 114 -3.93 -3.87 -27.16
C GLU A 114 -3.30 -2.55 -26.68
N LEU A 115 -2.96 -2.42 -25.39
CA LEU A 115 -2.47 -1.17 -24.80
C LEU A 115 -0.96 -0.93 -24.96
N GLY A 116 -0.21 -1.91 -25.42
CA GLY A 116 1.25 -1.84 -25.53
C GLY A 116 1.99 -2.06 -24.21
N ALA A 117 3.31 -1.81 -24.22
CA ALA A 117 4.19 -2.24 -23.13
C ALA A 117 4.12 -1.34 -21.87
N ASN A 118 3.74 -0.08 -22.03
CA ASN A 118 3.71 0.89 -20.90
C ASN A 118 2.43 1.73 -20.94
N PRO A 119 1.27 1.14 -20.59
CA PRO A 119 -0.01 1.81 -20.58
C PRO A 119 -0.10 2.83 -19.45
N SER A 120 -0.73 3.98 -19.70
CA SER A 120 -1.07 4.95 -18.66
C SER A 120 -2.15 4.42 -17.73
N LEU A 121 -2.30 5.03 -16.55
CA LEU A 121 -3.37 4.69 -15.62
C LEU A 121 -4.75 4.75 -16.30
N PHE A 122 -5.00 5.80 -17.09
CA PHE A 122 -6.24 5.93 -17.85
C PHE A 122 -6.41 4.82 -18.90
N ALA A 123 -5.34 4.38 -19.57
CA ALA A 123 -5.43 3.27 -20.50
C ALA A 123 -5.79 1.94 -19.81
N LEU A 124 -5.28 1.73 -18.58
CA LEU A 124 -5.60 0.55 -17.78
C LEU A 124 -7.04 0.55 -17.27
N PHE A 125 -7.50 1.66 -16.70
CA PHE A 125 -8.79 1.73 -16.01
C PHE A 125 -9.91 2.44 -16.80
N GLY A 126 -9.59 3.30 -17.77
CA GLY A 126 -10.59 4.16 -18.37
C GLY A 126 -11.22 5.09 -17.32
N LYS A 127 -12.55 5.19 -17.35
CA LYS A 127 -13.32 5.92 -16.32
C LYS A 127 -13.57 5.00 -15.14
N GLY A 128 -12.69 5.05 -14.17
CA GLY A 128 -12.79 4.26 -12.95
C GLY A 128 -12.79 5.12 -11.69
N TYR A 129 -12.85 4.47 -10.55
CA TYR A 129 -12.74 5.11 -9.24
C TYR A 129 -11.80 4.34 -8.32
N LEU A 130 -11.23 5.06 -7.36
CA LEU A 130 -10.45 4.52 -6.26
C LEU A 130 -11.25 4.72 -4.97
N ALA A 131 -11.57 3.63 -4.29
CA ALA A 131 -12.14 3.61 -2.96
C ALA A 131 -11.06 3.26 -1.94
N ILE A 132 -10.91 4.08 -0.90
CA ILE A 132 -10.02 3.83 0.22
C ILE A 132 -10.86 3.69 1.48
N THR A 133 -10.79 2.52 2.10
CA THR A 133 -11.55 2.17 3.28
C THR A 133 -10.63 1.99 4.47
N PHE A 134 -10.91 2.70 5.55
CA PHE A 134 -10.30 2.50 6.86
C PHE A 134 -11.31 1.81 7.77
N ASP A 135 -11.00 0.61 8.18
CA ASP A 135 -11.78 -0.17 9.16
C ASP A 135 -11.02 -0.13 10.49
N LEU A 136 -11.50 0.73 11.40
CA LEU A 136 -10.81 1.00 12.65
C LEU A 136 -11.16 -0.05 13.70
N ALA A 137 -10.12 -0.61 14.35
CA ALA A 137 -10.31 -1.57 15.41
C ALA A 137 -11.09 -1.02 16.61
N ARG A 138 -11.60 -1.92 17.45
CA ARG A 138 -12.31 -1.62 18.71
C ARG A 138 -13.56 -0.78 18.56
N GLY A 139 -14.29 -0.96 17.44
CA GLY A 139 -15.58 -0.28 17.25
C GLY A 139 -15.48 1.24 17.00
N LYS A 140 -14.29 1.73 16.65
CA LYS A 140 -14.07 3.14 16.29
C LYS A 140 -14.69 3.53 14.95
N GLY A 141 -15.31 2.57 14.26
CA GLY A 141 -16.04 2.80 13.02
C GLY A 141 -15.25 2.41 11.77
N ARG A 142 -15.98 2.45 10.66
CA ARG A 142 -15.47 2.25 9.32
C ARG A 142 -15.81 3.49 8.50
N TYR A 143 -14.85 4.02 7.77
CA TYR A 143 -15.09 5.11 6.83
C TYR A 143 -14.45 4.81 5.49
N GLN A 144 -15.03 5.35 4.43
CA GLN A 144 -14.58 5.16 3.07
C GLN A 144 -14.67 6.47 2.32
N GLY A 145 -13.64 6.80 1.58
CA GLY A 145 -13.69 7.86 0.59
C GLY A 145 -13.51 7.29 -0.80
N ILE A 146 -14.13 7.93 -1.78
CA ILE A 146 -14.11 7.52 -3.18
C ILE A 146 -13.70 8.71 -4.03
N VAL A 147 -12.71 8.51 -4.90
CA VAL A 147 -12.23 9.52 -5.85
C VAL A 147 -12.14 8.93 -7.25
N PRO A 148 -12.32 9.75 -8.32
CA PRO A 148 -12.09 9.28 -9.67
C PRO A 148 -10.61 8.87 -9.87
N LEU A 149 -10.39 7.84 -10.69
CA LEU A 149 -9.06 7.45 -11.16
C LEU A 149 -8.64 8.40 -12.29
N GLU A 150 -8.15 9.56 -11.90
CA GLU A 150 -7.63 10.59 -12.79
C GLU A 150 -6.18 10.87 -12.43
N GLY A 151 -5.37 11.37 -13.38
CA GLY A 151 -3.94 11.59 -13.21
C GLY A 151 -3.11 10.48 -13.85
N ASP A 152 -1.80 10.52 -13.61
CA ASP A 152 -0.84 9.65 -14.28
C ASP A 152 -0.51 8.39 -13.45
N SER A 153 -0.83 8.39 -12.14
CA SER A 153 -0.49 7.31 -11.20
C SER A 153 -1.56 7.09 -10.12
N LEU A 154 -1.50 5.91 -9.46
CA LEU A 154 -2.31 5.64 -8.27
C LEU A 154 -1.91 6.54 -7.11
N ALA A 155 -0.63 6.94 -7.02
CA ALA A 155 -0.14 7.86 -6.00
C ALA A 155 -0.87 9.21 -6.08
N GLU A 156 -1.04 9.78 -7.28
CA GLU A 156 -1.81 11.02 -7.47
C GLU A 156 -3.29 10.87 -7.11
N ALA A 157 -3.90 9.73 -7.40
CA ALA A 157 -5.27 9.45 -6.99
C ALA A 157 -5.39 9.38 -5.46
N CYS A 158 -4.39 8.82 -4.75
CA CYS A 158 -4.31 8.81 -3.30
C CYS A 158 -4.09 10.22 -2.71
N GLU A 159 -3.23 11.05 -3.30
CA GLU A 159 -3.05 12.46 -2.90
C GLU A 159 -4.38 13.21 -3.01
N ARG A 160 -5.10 13.01 -4.11
CA ARG A 160 -6.44 13.61 -4.32
C ARG A 160 -7.45 13.13 -3.28
N TYR A 161 -7.42 11.85 -2.91
CA TYR A 161 -8.25 11.33 -1.83
C TYR A 161 -8.00 12.09 -0.51
N PHE A 162 -6.74 12.26 -0.09
CA PHE A 162 -6.42 13.00 1.12
C PHE A 162 -6.83 14.47 1.04
N TYR A 163 -6.67 15.08 -0.12
CA TYR A 163 -7.07 16.45 -0.35
C TYR A 163 -8.58 16.65 -0.28
N GLN A 164 -9.37 15.80 -0.97
CA GLN A 164 -10.82 15.98 -1.12
C GLN A 164 -11.61 15.41 0.05
N SER A 165 -11.22 14.23 0.54
CA SER A 165 -12.01 13.49 1.54
C SER A 165 -11.54 13.75 2.96
N GLU A 166 -10.21 13.88 3.17
CA GLU A 166 -9.63 14.06 4.50
C GLU A 166 -9.23 15.51 4.78
N GLN A 167 -9.13 16.35 3.75
CA GLN A 167 -8.65 17.74 3.82
C GLN A 167 -7.25 17.85 4.45
N VAL A 168 -6.40 16.86 4.22
CA VAL A 168 -5.03 16.79 4.71
C VAL A 168 -4.07 16.96 3.53
N PRO A 169 -3.25 18.03 3.51
CA PRO A 169 -2.20 18.17 2.51
C PRO A 169 -1.26 16.97 2.56
N THR A 170 -1.13 16.29 1.44
CA THR A 170 -0.37 15.04 1.34
C THR A 170 0.46 15.03 0.07
N LEU A 171 1.70 14.60 0.18
CA LEU A 171 2.59 14.32 -0.94
C LEU A 171 3.02 12.86 -0.88
N ILE A 172 2.91 12.17 -2.00
CA ILE A 172 3.32 10.78 -2.14
C ILE A 172 4.35 10.65 -3.26
N ARG A 173 5.40 9.88 -3.02
CA ARG A 173 6.37 9.46 -4.02
C ARG A 173 6.44 7.94 -4.01
N CYS A 174 6.16 7.32 -5.16
CA CYS A 174 6.31 5.88 -5.36
C CYS A 174 7.33 5.62 -6.46
N ALA A 175 8.09 4.56 -6.31
CA ALA A 175 9.01 4.05 -7.31
C ALA A 175 8.86 2.54 -7.39
N VAL A 176 8.77 2.02 -8.63
CA VAL A 176 8.72 0.59 -8.91
C VAL A 176 9.76 0.29 -9.98
N ARG A 177 10.54 -0.76 -9.80
CA ARG A 177 11.48 -1.28 -10.79
C ARG A 177 11.34 -2.78 -10.88
N SER A 178 11.24 -3.27 -12.12
CA SER A 178 11.28 -4.70 -12.44
C SER A 178 12.52 -4.93 -13.30
N ASP A 179 13.44 -5.77 -12.83
CA ASP A 179 14.66 -6.15 -13.51
C ASP A 179 14.88 -7.68 -13.36
N GLY A 180 16.03 -8.17 -13.86
CA GLY A 180 16.35 -9.59 -13.77
C GLY A 180 16.50 -10.15 -12.35
N ASP A 181 16.59 -9.27 -11.34
CA ASP A 181 16.72 -9.62 -9.92
C ASP A 181 15.38 -9.61 -9.16
N GLY A 182 14.25 -9.38 -9.87
CA GLY A 182 12.91 -9.34 -9.27
C GLY A 182 12.23 -7.97 -9.38
N VAL A 183 11.21 -7.77 -8.55
CA VAL A 183 10.45 -6.52 -8.49
C VAL A 183 10.70 -5.82 -7.17
N ARG A 184 11.13 -4.58 -7.23
CA ARG A 184 11.32 -3.72 -6.05
C ARG A 184 10.39 -2.53 -6.13
N ALA A 185 9.78 -2.20 -5.01
CA ALA A 185 8.92 -1.04 -4.91
C ALA A 185 9.16 -0.32 -3.59
N ALA A 186 9.11 0.99 -3.63
CA ALA A 186 9.33 1.82 -2.46
C ALA A 186 8.46 3.08 -2.52
N GLY A 187 8.21 3.69 -1.37
CA GLY A 187 7.43 4.91 -1.32
C GLY A 187 7.70 5.76 -0.10
N LEU A 188 7.41 7.04 -0.28
CA LEU A 188 7.35 8.07 0.75
C LEU A 188 5.95 8.68 0.73
N LEU A 189 5.35 8.83 1.89
CA LEU A 189 4.17 9.65 2.12
C LEU A 189 4.49 10.69 3.18
N VAL A 190 4.17 11.95 2.93
CA VAL A 190 4.30 13.04 3.89
C VAL A 190 2.99 13.80 3.98
N GLN A 191 2.60 14.17 5.20
CA GLN A 191 1.36 14.89 5.48
C GLN A 191 1.62 16.06 6.41
N HIS A 192 0.90 17.16 6.16
CA HIS A 192 0.84 18.28 7.10
C HIS A 192 -0.36 18.09 8.05
N LEU A 193 -0.12 18.25 9.32
CA LEU A 193 -1.11 18.11 10.38
C LEU A 193 -1.61 19.48 10.84
N ALA A 194 -2.84 19.57 11.36
CA ALA A 194 -3.29 20.78 12.00
C ALA A 194 -2.52 21.01 13.31
N GLU A 195 -2.27 22.27 13.65
CA GLU A 195 -1.64 22.65 14.92
C GLU A 195 -2.35 21.98 16.10
N GLY A 196 -1.61 21.25 16.92
CA GLY A 196 -2.11 20.64 18.15
C GLY A 196 -2.71 19.25 18.03
N GLU A 197 -2.58 18.56 16.89
CA GLU A 197 -3.02 17.16 16.73
C GLU A 197 -2.08 16.12 17.40
N GLU A 198 -1.83 16.26 18.68
CA GLU A 198 -1.57 15.11 19.53
C GLU A 198 -2.89 14.61 20.17
N GLY A 199 -3.88 14.24 19.33
CA GLY A 199 -5.04 13.45 19.79
C GLY A 199 -6.37 14.17 19.99
N ARG A 200 -6.61 15.35 19.46
CA ARG A 200 -7.90 16.08 19.54
C ARG A 200 -8.43 16.48 18.17
N GLU A 201 -9.74 16.73 18.10
CA GLU A 201 -10.60 17.04 16.95
C GLU A 201 -9.88 17.65 15.74
N ARG A 202 -10.14 17.08 14.55
CA ARG A 202 -9.62 17.52 13.26
C ARG A 202 -9.98 18.98 13.01
N LEU A 203 -9.05 19.89 13.30
CA LEU A 203 -9.12 21.25 12.82
C LEU A 203 -8.65 21.26 11.36
N HIS A 204 -9.37 21.95 10.49
CA HIS A 204 -9.06 22.04 9.08
C HIS A 204 -7.66 22.62 8.86
N THR A 205 -6.77 21.83 8.24
CA THR A 205 -5.44 22.28 7.86
C THR A 205 -5.56 23.21 6.66
N LYS A 206 -4.87 24.35 6.67
CA LYS A 206 -4.79 25.20 5.47
C LYS A 206 -3.89 24.52 4.45
N LEU A 207 -4.43 24.29 3.24
CA LEU A 207 -3.74 23.62 2.15
C LEU A 207 -2.53 24.43 1.59
N ASP A 208 -2.48 25.71 1.86
CA ASP A 208 -1.46 26.69 1.42
C ASP A 208 -0.57 27.18 2.58
N HIS A 209 -0.36 26.33 3.62
CA HIS A 209 0.46 26.70 4.76
C HIS A 209 1.95 26.73 4.38
N PRO A 210 2.73 27.80 4.74
CA PRO A 210 4.15 27.91 4.37
C PRO A 210 5.02 26.75 4.85
N GLU A 211 4.73 26.20 6.04
CA GLU A 211 5.45 25.05 6.59
C GLU A 211 5.21 23.79 5.75
N TRP A 212 3.99 23.62 5.23
CA TRP A 212 3.69 22.54 4.30
C TRP A 212 4.44 22.69 2.98
N GLU A 213 4.46 23.90 2.40
CA GLU A 213 5.16 24.14 1.14
C GLU A 213 6.64 23.79 1.26
N HIS A 214 7.29 24.18 2.37
CA HIS A 214 8.68 23.84 2.65
C HIS A 214 8.90 22.31 2.69
N VAL A 215 8.12 21.60 3.49
CA VAL A 215 8.21 20.13 3.61
C VAL A 215 7.92 19.44 2.29
N ALA A 216 6.91 19.89 1.54
CA ALA A 216 6.55 19.33 0.25
C ALA A 216 7.66 19.51 -0.80
N ILE A 217 8.34 20.65 -0.83
CA ILE A 217 9.50 20.88 -1.72
C ILE A 217 10.63 19.91 -1.39
N LEU A 218 10.98 19.76 -0.11
CA LEU A 218 12.04 18.84 0.31
C LEU A 218 11.66 17.38 -0.03
N ALA A 219 10.48 16.94 0.35
CA ALA A 219 9.99 15.59 0.04
C ALA A 219 9.88 15.35 -1.47
N GLY A 220 9.46 16.37 -2.23
CA GLY A 220 9.35 16.33 -3.68
C GLY A 220 10.68 16.20 -4.41
N SER A 221 11.80 16.56 -3.78
CA SER A 221 13.15 16.41 -4.33
C SER A 221 13.65 14.96 -4.35
N LEU A 222 12.98 14.05 -3.64
CA LEU A 222 13.35 12.63 -3.58
C LEU A 222 13.20 11.97 -4.96
N ARG A 223 14.28 11.39 -5.46
CA ARG A 223 14.32 10.71 -6.75
C ARG A 223 13.97 9.23 -6.60
N HIS A 224 13.42 8.65 -7.66
CA HIS A 224 13.03 7.24 -7.69
C HIS A 224 14.22 6.31 -7.45
N GLU A 225 15.40 6.63 -8.00
CA GLU A 225 16.62 5.85 -7.82
C GLU A 225 17.04 5.80 -6.34
N GLU A 226 16.87 6.90 -5.61
CA GLU A 226 17.20 6.96 -4.18
C GLU A 226 16.24 6.13 -3.32
N LEU A 227 14.94 6.14 -3.64
CA LEU A 227 13.96 5.27 -2.99
C LEU A 227 14.29 3.79 -3.15
N LEU A 228 14.77 3.38 -4.33
CA LEU A 228 15.05 1.99 -4.68
C LEU A 228 16.48 1.56 -4.40
N ASP A 229 17.37 2.47 -3.97
CA ASP A 229 18.76 2.15 -3.69
C ASP A 229 18.90 1.32 -2.41
N PRO A 230 19.31 0.03 -2.50
CA PRO A 230 19.46 -0.82 -1.31
C PRO A 230 20.62 -0.38 -0.40
N ALA A 231 21.55 0.43 -0.89
CA ALA A 231 22.63 0.99 -0.09
C ALA A 231 22.19 2.15 0.80
N LEU A 232 21.03 2.76 0.53
CA LEU A 232 20.43 3.80 1.37
C LEU A 232 19.39 3.20 2.30
N SER A 233 19.58 3.32 3.61
CA SER A 233 18.55 2.99 4.58
C SER A 233 17.39 4.00 4.52
N LEU A 234 16.20 3.61 4.98
CA LEU A 234 15.06 4.53 5.02
C LEU A 234 15.32 5.72 5.95
N GLU A 235 16.06 5.50 7.04
CA GLU A 235 16.52 6.56 7.94
C GLU A 235 17.48 7.53 7.24
N ALA A 236 18.39 7.02 6.39
CA ALA A 236 19.30 7.86 5.61
C ALA A 236 18.54 8.72 4.60
N ILE A 237 17.47 8.20 4.00
CA ILE A 237 16.59 8.97 3.11
C ILE A 237 15.89 10.07 3.90
N ALA A 238 15.27 9.76 5.05
CA ALA A 238 14.61 10.75 5.89
C ALA A 238 15.60 11.84 6.34
N TRP A 239 16.80 11.44 6.76
CA TRP A 239 17.85 12.38 7.15
C TRP A 239 18.29 13.27 5.99
N ARG A 240 18.52 12.74 4.80
CA ARG A 240 18.92 13.52 3.63
C ARG A 240 17.90 14.59 3.24
N LEU A 241 16.61 14.29 3.39
CA LEU A 241 15.54 15.22 3.07
C LEU A 241 15.40 16.33 4.12
N PHE A 242 15.58 15.98 5.40
CA PHE A 242 15.14 16.84 6.52
C PHE A 242 16.23 17.14 7.55
N HIS A 243 17.53 16.94 7.22
CA HIS A 243 18.63 17.14 8.17
C HIS A 243 18.84 18.60 8.62
N GLU A 244 18.25 19.58 7.93
CA GLU A 244 18.28 20.99 8.31
C GLU A 244 17.17 21.37 9.31
N GLU A 245 16.21 20.47 9.57
CA GLU A 245 15.17 20.69 10.56
C GLU A 245 15.69 20.54 11.98
N GLU A 246 15.13 21.30 12.93
CA GLU A 246 15.56 21.26 14.34
C GLU A 246 15.47 19.86 14.94
N GLU A 247 14.41 19.13 14.60
CA GLU A 247 14.15 17.77 15.09
C GLU A 247 13.42 16.94 14.06
N VAL A 248 13.93 15.74 13.79
CA VAL A 248 13.25 14.67 13.06
C VAL A 248 13.18 13.44 13.96
N ARG A 249 11.99 13.13 14.44
CA ARG A 249 11.76 11.91 15.24
C ARG A 249 11.48 10.76 14.32
N VAL A 250 12.17 9.65 14.51
CA VAL A 250 12.06 8.45 13.68
C VAL A 250 11.63 7.27 14.54
N GLU A 251 10.64 6.54 14.09
CA GLU A 251 10.12 5.35 14.75
C GLU A 251 10.06 4.19 13.74
N ARG A 252 10.59 3.05 14.13
CA ARG A 252 10.52 1.81 13.34
C ARG A 252 9.14 1.18 13.54
N GLY A 253 8.38 1.07 12.46
CA GLY A 253 7.09 0.42 12.44
C GLY A 253 7.17 -1.11 12.33
N ALA A 254 6.03 -1.74 12.11
CA ALA A 254 5.90 -3.18 11.97
C ALA A 254 6.74 -3.72 10.80
N ALA A 255 7.23 -4.95 10.95
CA ALA A 255 7.70 -5.73 9.82
C ALA A 255 6.50 -6.04 8.91
N ILE A 256 6.74 -5.99 7.60
CA ILE A 256 5.73 -6.26 6.59
C ILE A 256 5.93 -7.67 6.07
N ALA A 257 4.86 -8.44 6.09
CA ALA A 257 4.85 -9.81 5.61
C ALA A 257 3.63 -10.04 4.71
N ARG A 258 3.76 -11.00 3.81
CA ARG A 258 2.60 -11.48 3.07
C ARG A 258 1.58 -12.09 4.04
N GLY A 259 0.34 -11.59 4.01
CA GLY A 259 -0.74 -12.07 4.87
C GLY A 259 -1.98 -12.45 4.08
N CYS A 260 -2.34 -13.73 4.00
CA CYS A 260 -3.61 -14.15 3.44
C CYS A 260 -4.49 -14.77 4.54
N ARG A 261 -5.70 -14.24 4.68
CA ARG A 261 -6.68 -14.65 5.70
C ARG A 261 -7.73 -15.62 5.15
N CYS A 262 -7.41 -16.32 4.07
CA CYS A 262 -8.28 -17.33 3.49
C CYS A 262 -8.23 -18.62 4.33
N SER A 263 -9.39 -19.21 4.60
CA SER A 263 -9.53 -20.54 5.23
C SER A 263 -10.81 -21.22 4.73
N VAL A 264 -10.89 -22.53 4.95
CA VAL A 264 -12.09 -23.33 4.66
C VAL A 264 -13.30 -22.79 5.41
N GLU A 265 -13.12 -22.45 6.69
CA GLU A 265 -14.15 -21.91 7.58
C GLU A 265 -14.69 -20.58 7.03
N HIS A 266 -13.79 -19.68 6.64
CA HIS A 266 -14.18 -18.38 6.08
C HIS A 266 -15.02 -18.55 4.81
N TYR A 267 -14.60 -19.41 3.88
CA TYR A 267 -15.36 -19.66 2.66
C TYR A 267 -16.67 -20.38 2.91
N ARG A 268 -16.73 -21.29 3.89
CA ARG A 268 -17.98 -21.93 4.29
C ARG A 268 -18.99 -20.89 4.81
N GLU A 269 -18.57 -19.99 5.71
CA GLU A 269 -19.42 -18.90 6.22
C GLU A 269 -19.92 -17.97 5.10
N VAL A 270 -19.11 -17.74 4.06
CA VAL A 270 -19.51 -16.94 2.91
C VAL A 270 -20.55 -17.70 2.07
N LEU A 271 -20.30 -18.99 1.76
CA LEU A 271 -21.18 -19.82 0.94
C LEU A 271 -22.53 -20.07 1.63
N GLU A 272 -22.56 -20.24 2.95
CA GLU A 272 -23.80 -20.40 3.73
C GLU A 272 -24.77 -19.21 3.63
N ARG A 273 -24.30 -18.05 3.17
CA ARG A 273 -25.17 -16.87 2.92
C ARG A 273 -25.92 -16.92 1.61
N PHE A 274 -25.52 -17.80 0.69
CA PHE A 274 -26.22 -18.00 -0.56
C PHE A 274 -27.42 -18.94 -0.35
N PRO A 275 -28.51 -18.79 -1.13
CA PRO A 275 -29.61 -19.75 -1.17
C PRO A 275 -29.13 -21.16 -1.49
N GLU A 276 -29.84 -22.18 -1.02
CA GLU A 276 -29.50 -23.60 -1.27
C GLU A 276 -29.41 -23.90 -2.78
N GLU A 277 -30.33 -23.37 -3.56
CA GLU A 277 -30.40 -23.54 -5.02
C GLU A 277 -29.10 -23.05 -5.69
N ASP A 278 -28.62 -21.85 -5.30
CA ASP A 278 -27.37 -21.29 -5.81
C ASP A 278 -26.16 -22.15 -5.41
N ARG A 279 -26.16 -22.69 -4.18
CA ARG A 279 -25.08 -23.58 -3.69
C ARG A 279 -25.05 -24.91 -4.43
N GLU A 280 -26.22 -25.47 -4.77
CA GLU A 280 -26.31 -26.67 -5.59
C GLU A 280 -25.68 -26.47 -6.97
N ASP A 281 -25.93 -25.33 -7.60
CA ASP A 281 -25.38 -24.99 -8.91
C ASP A 281 -23.85 -24.77 -8.88
N MET A 282 -23.30 -24.40 -7.71
CA MET A 282 -21.84 -24.23 -7.52
C MET A 282 -21.11 -25.55 -7.26
N ARG A 283 -21.81 -26.63 -6.87
CA ARG A 283 -21.19 -27.92 -6.56
C ARG A 283 -20.69 -28.64 -7.81
N ASN A 284 -19.51 -29.21 -7.72
CA ASN A 284 -18.99 -30.11 -8.74
C ASN A 284 -19.62 -31.52 -8.64
N GLU A 285 -19.17 -32.46 -9.47
CA GLU A 285 -19.66 -33.86 -9.49
C GLU A 285 -19.45 -34.58 -8.14
N ASP A 286 -18.49 -34.17 -7.33
CA ASP A 286 -18.19 -34.71 -6.01
C ASP A 286 -19.01 -34.05 -4.91
N GLY A 287 -19.90 -33.09 -5.21
CA GLY A 287 -20.72 -32.37 -4.25
C GLY A 287 -19.96 -31.26 -3.50
N ILE A 288 -18.79 -30.86 -3.98
CA ILE A 288 -17.89 -29.89 -3.37
C ILE A 288 -17.91 -28.57 -4.18
N VAL A 289 -17.94 -27.44 -3.50
CA VAL A 289 -17.72 -26.13 -4.10
C VAL A 289 -16.22 -25.82 -4.11
N LEU A 290 -15.64 -25.64 -5.29
CA LEU A 290 -14.23 -25.24 -5.44
C LEU A 290 -14.12 -23.72 -5.43
N VAL A 291 -13.32 -23.20 -4.50
CA VAL A 291 -13.10 -21.76 -4.36
C VAL A 291 -11.61 -21.45 -4.49
N ASP A 292 -11.28 -20.59 -5.43
CA ASP A 292 -9.92 -20.06 -5.60
C ASP A 292 -9.77 -18.73 -4.85
N CYS A 293 -8.74 -18.64 -4.02
CA CYS A 293 -8.44 -17.41 -3.33
C CYS A 293 -7.78 -16.40 -4.28
N ALA A 294 -8.45 -15.30 -4.59
CA ALA A 294 -7.92 -14.27 -5.48
C ALA A 294 -6.58 -13.65 -5.00
N PHE A 295 -6.29 -13.66 -3.69
CA PHE A 295 -5.07 -13.07 -3.14
C PHE A 295 -3.85 -14.02 -3.15
N CYS A 296 -4.04 -15.32 -3.09
CA CYS A 296 -2.91 -16.26 -2.96
C CYS A 296 -2.99 -17.46 -3.90
N SER A 297 -3.99 -17.51 -4.77
CA SER A 297 -4.24 -18.56 -5.75
C SER A 297 -4.35 -19.98 -5.17
N LYS A 298 -4.56 -20.10 -3.84
CA LYS A 298 -4.86 -21.39 -3.23
C LYS A 298 -6.30 -21.80 -3.52
N GLN A 299 -6.48 -23.05 -3.90
CA GLN A 299 -7.79 -23.65 -4.10
C GLN A 299 -8.26 -24.36 -2.83
N PHE A 300 -9.54 -24.20 -2.52
CA PHE A 300 -10.21 -24.81 -1.38
C PHE A 300 -11.42 -25.60 -1.87
N GLY A 301 -11.57 -26.85 -1.42
CA GLY A 301 -12.79 -27.63 -1.57
C GLY A 301 -13.67 -27.44 -0.34
N ILE A 302 -14.87 -26.91 -0.53
CA ILE A 302 -15.80 -26.57 0.55
C ILE A 302 -17.03 -27.47 0.45
N GLU A 303 -17.29 -28.24 1.49
CA GLU A 303 -18.53 -28.98 1.67
C GLU A 303 -19.58 -28.03 2.30
N VAL A 304 -20.67 -27.75 1.59
CA VAL A 304 -21.77 -26.85 2.01
C VAL A 304 -23.13 -27.42 1.63
#